data_6ceee324c07895a6dfa7b385802f7877
#
_entry.id   6ceee324c07895a6dfa7b385802f7877
#
_cell.length_a   1.000
_cell.length_b   1.000
_cell.length_c   1.000
_cell.angle_alpha   90.00
_cell.angle_beta   90.00
_cell.angle_gamma   90.00
#
_symmetry.space_group_name_H-M   'P 1'
#
loop_
_entity.id
_entity.type
_entity.pdbx_description
1 polymer ?
#
loop_
_entity_poly.entity_id
_entity_poly.type
_entity_poly.pdbx_seq_one_letter_code
_entity_poly.pdbx_strand_id
1 'polypeptide(L)'
;MSGGRLNTGLEEIDSDECFRLLGDSGIGRLGVVGAQGRPEIFPVNYFVSGRRVLFWTDSGTKLSASTGREVVFEVDWADPDTRTGWSVIVRGSSRQWDPAGFRGKPAAWTNSVKPFLIGIDPVEVTGRRILPRSG
;
A
#
# COMPACT_ATOMS: atom_id res chain seq x y z
N MET A 1 -20.55 3.70 8.07
CA MET A 1 -20.03 4.11 9.37
C MET A 1 -18.53 3.97 9.41
N SER A 2 -17.84 4.95 9.92
CA SER A 2 -16.40 5.08 9.73
C SER A 2 -15.56 4.36 10.79
N GLY A 3 -16.01 3.25 11.29
CA GLY A 3 -15.23 2.44 12.20
C GLY A 3 -15.86 2.30 13.57
N GLY A 4 -15.27 1.46 14.38
CA GLY A 4 -15.69 1.20 15.73
C GLY A 4 -14.50 0.85 16.60
N ARG A 5 -14.62 1.14 17.88
CA ARG A 5 -13.58 0.83 18.83
C ARG A 5 -13.68 -0.64 19.23
N LEU A 6 -12.55 -1.34 19.10
CA LEU A 6 -12.43 -2.73 19.52
C LEU A 6 -12.06 -2.80 21.01
N ASN A 7 -12.40 -3.92 21.67
CA ASN A 7 -12.08 -4.11 23.09
C ASN A 7 -10.59 -4.15 23.42
N THR A 8 -9.75 -4.29 22.39
CA THR A 8 -8.30 -4.35 22.52
C THR A 8 -7.61 -2.97 22.45
N GLY A 9 -8.37 -1.87 22.43
CA GLY A 9 -7.82 -0.54 22.22
C GLY A 9 -7.54 -0.23 20.77
N LEU A 10 -8.02 -1.04 19.85
CA LEU A 10 -7.94 -0.80 18.42
C LEU A 10 -9.22 -0.13 17.94
N GLU A 11 -9.07 0.70 16.94
CA GLU A 11 -10.18 1.34 16.24
C GLU A 11 -10.11 0.98 14.78
N GLU A 12 -11.21 0.49 14.21
CA GLU A 12 -11.33 0.31 12.78
C GLU A 12 -11.54 1.67 12.13
N ILE A 13 -10.89 1.91 11.01
CA ILE A 13 -11.02 3.16 10.26
C ILE A 13 -11.57 2.87 8.87
N ASP A 14 -12.37 3.81 8.35
CA ASP A 14 -13.02 3.62 7.06
C ASP A 14 -12.05 3.85 5.89
N SER A 15 -12.51 3.57 4.69
CA SER A 15 -11.66 3.67 3.50
C SER A 15 -11.24 5.10 3.19
N ASP A 16 -12.06 6.10 3.46
CA ASP A 16 -11.69 7.50 3.25
C ASP A 16 -10.52 7.89 4.14
N GLU A 17 -10.59 7.52 5.42
CA GLU A 17 -9.51 7.80 6.35
C GLU A 17 -8.26 6.98 6.00
N CYS A 18 -8.43 5.75 5.53
CA CYS A 18 -7.31 4.95 5.06
C CYS A 18 -6.54 5.67 3.96
N PHE A 19 -7.24 6.20 2.95
CA PHE A 19 -6.57 6.92 1.87
C PHE A 19 -5.96 8.24 2.35
N ARG A 20 -6.58 8.90 3.32
CA ARG A 20 -5.98 10.08 3.93
C ARG A 20 -4.65 9.73 4.59
N LEU A 21 -4.59 8.61 5.30
CA LEU A 21 -3.37 8.16 5.97
C LEU A 21 -2.29 7.73 4.97
N LEU A 22 -2.67 7.13 3.85
CA LEU A 22 -1.72 6.80 2.80
C LEU A 22 -1.05 8.05 2.23
N GLY A 23 -1.78 9.18 2.21
CA GLY A 23 -1.26 10.42 1.66
C GLY A 23 -1.06 10.35 0.16
N ASP A 24 -0.23 11.25 -0.36
CA ASP A 24 0.04 11.32 -1.80
C ASP A 24 1.08 10.28 -2.23
N SER A 25 2.03 9.98 -1.37
CA SER A 25 3.13 9.05 -1.68
C SER A 25 3.82 8.61 -0.39
N GLY A 26 4.64 7.59 -0.50
CA GLY A 26 5.41 7.08 0.62
C GLY A 26 6.07 5.76 0.28
N ILE A 27 6.45 5.04 1.31
CA ILE A 27 7.01 3.70 1.20
C ILE A 27 6.02 2.73 1.84
N GLY A 28 5.69 1.69 1.09
CA GLY A 28 4.83 0.62 1.56
C GLY A 28 5.41 -0.74 1.23
N ARG A 29 4.67 -1.79 1.58
CA ARG A 29 5.08 -3.16 1.33
C ARG A 29 4.04 -3.82 0.44
N LEU A 30 4.53 -4.40 -0.65
CA LEU A 30 3.71 -5.15 -1.60
C LEU A 30 3.89 -6.64 -1.34
N GLY A 31 2.80 -7.30 -1.01
CA GLY A 31 2.78 -8.75 -0.85
C GLY A 31 2.22 -9.41 -2.09
N VAL A 32 2.93 -10.38 -2.62
CA VAL A 32 2.56 -11.08 -3.85
C VAL A 32 2.79 -12.58 -3.66
N VAL A 33 2.16 -13.37 -4.50
CA VAL A 33 2.48 -14.79 -4.63
C VAL A 33 3.36 -14.93 -5.85
N GLY A 34 4.62 -15.22 -5.61
CA GLY A 34 5.61 -15.38 -6.66
C GLY A 34 5.59 -16.74 -7.31
N ALA A 35 6.67 -17.03 -8.01
CA ALA A 35 6.85 -18.32 -8.69
C ALA A 35 6.74 -19.46 -7.67
N GLN A 36 6.17 -20.57 -8.11
CA GLN A 36 6.00 -21.77 -7.30
C GLN A 36 5.07 -21.58 -6.09
N GLY A 37 4.21 -20.53 -6.13
CA GLY A 37 3.25 -20.28 -5.07
C GLY A 37 3.85 -19.74 -3.77
N ARG A 38 5.08 -19.22 -3.80
CA ARG A 38 5.73 -18.70 -2.61
C ARG A 38 5.31 -17.24 -2.39
N PRO A 39 4.87 -16.88 -1.18
CA PRO A 39 4.61 -15.48 -0.87
C PRO A 39 5.92 -14.70 -0.77
N GLU A 40 5.88 -13.48 -1.26
CA GLU A 40 7.02 -12.57 -1.24
C GLU A 40 6.55 -11.18 -0.86
N ILE A 41 7.44 -10.39 -0.26
CA ILE A 41 7.16 -9.01 0.13
C ILE A 41 8.26 -8.12 -0.47
N PHE A 42 7.83 -7.01 -1.10
CA PHE A 42 8.74 -6.03 -1.65
C PHE A 42 8.42 -4.65 -1.06
N PRO A 43 9.42 -3.91 -0.56
CA PRO A 43 9.21 -2.50 -0.29
C PRO A 43 9.08 -1.75 -1.62
N VAL A 44 8.12 -0.84 -1.69
CA VAL A 44 7.89 -0.05 -2.90
C VAL A 44 7.66 1.41 -2.54
N ASN A 45 8.15 2.30 -3.39
CA ASN A 45 7.81 3.71 -3.34
C ASN A 45 6.52 3.90 -4.13
N TYR A 46 5.44 4.20 -3.42
CA TYR A 46 4.13 4.32 -4.03
C TYR A 46 3.69 5.78 -4.14
N PHE A 47 2.71 5.99 -4.98
CA PHE A 47 1.90 7.20 -4.98
C PHE A 47 0.44 6.83 -5.16
N VAL A 48 -0.45 7.74 -4.79
CA VAL A 48 -1.90 7.52 -4.87
C VAL A 48 -2.47 8.42 -5.95
N SER A 49 -3.30 7.86 -6.79
CA SER A 49 -4.01 8.60 -7.82
C SER A 49 -5.36 7.94 -8.06
N GLY A 50 -6.45 8.72 -7.96
CA GLY A 50 -7.80 8.19 -8.19
C GLY A 50 -8.16 7.04 -7.26
N ARG A 51 -7.74 7.10 -6.00
CA ARG A 51 -7.95 6.05 -4.99
C ARG A 51 -7.34 4.71 -5.42
N ARG A 52 -6.25 4.78 -6.15
CA ARG A 52 -5.43 3.61 -6.52
C ARG A 52 -4.03 3.82 -6.03
N VAL A 53 -3.37 2.73 -5.70
CA VAL A 53 -1.97 2.72 -5.30
C VAL A 53 -1.16 2.32 -6.52
N LEU A 54 -0.20 3.15 -6.89
CA LEU A 54 0.64 2.92 -8.06
C LEU A 54 2.11 2.98 -7.63
N PHE A 55 2.94 2.26 -8.35
CA PHE A 55 4.38 2.28 -8.14
C PHE A 55 5.10 1.93 -9.43
N TRP A 56 6.33 2.45 -9.54
CA TRP A 56 7.21 2.16 -10.67
C TRP A 56 8.06 0.95 -10.36
N THR A 57 8.31 0.13 -11.36
CA THR A 57 9.16 -1.04 -11.22
C THR A 57 9.95 -1.27 -12.50
N ASP A 58 11.08 -1.96 -12.37
CA ASP A 58 11.83 -2.47 -13.52
C ASP A 58 11.31 -3.86 -13.90
N SER A 59 11.90 -4.46 -14.92
CA SER A 59 11.59 -5.84 -15.29
C SER A 59 12.12 -6.80 -14.22
N GLY A 60 11.49 -7.97 -14.12
CA GLY A 60 11.95 -9.01 -13.19
C GLY A 60 10.82 -9.61 -12.38
N THR A 61 11.20 -10.24 -11.27
CA THR A 61 10.26 -11.02 -10.43
C THR A 61 9.11 -10.18 -9.92
N LYS A 62 9.39 -8.96 -9.44
CA LYS A 62 8.34 -8.08 -8.92
C LYS A 62 7.33 -7.71 -10.01
N LEU A 63 7.81 -7.41 -11.22
CA LEU A 63 6.91 -7.08 -12.31
C LEU A 63 6.02 -8.26 -12.67
N SER A 64 6.59 -9.43 -12.89
CA SER A 64 5.81 -10.61 -13.28
C SER A 64 4.90 -11.10 -12.16
N ALA A 65 5.32 -11.00 -10.91
CA ALA A 65 4.52 -11.43 -9.77
C ALA A 65 3.38 -10.48 -9.46
N SER A 66 3.51 -9.18 -9.79
CA SER A 66 2.52 -8.17 -9.44
C SER A 66 1.61 -7.77 -10.59
N THR A 67 1.81 -8.29 -11.81
CA THR A 67 1.00 -7.90 -12.95
C THR A 67 -0.11 -8.91 -13.22
N GLY A 68 -1.37 -8.42 -13.26
CA GLY A 68 -2.52 -9.25 -13.55
C GLY A 68 -2.86 -10.23 -12.46
N ARG A 69 -2.51 -9.93 -11.21
CA ARG A 69 -2.69 -10.83 -10.08
C ARG A 69 -3.33 -10.12 -8.90
N GLU A 70 -3.85 -10.91 -7.98
CA GLU A 70 -4.26 -10.39 -6.69
C GLU A 70 -3.03 -10.14 -5.83
N VAL A 71 -3.01 -8.96 -5.22
CA VAL A 71 -1.89 -8.52 -4.37
C VAL A 71 -2.44 -7.89 -3.11
N VAL A 72 -1.56 -7.76 -2.12
CA VAL A 72 -1.87 -7.01 -0.90
C VAL A 72 -0.79 -5.95 -0.70
N PHE A 73 -1.21 -4.78 -0.27
CA PHE A 73 -0.31 -3.65 -0.06
C PHE A 73 -0.56 -3.09 1.34
N GLU A 74 0.51 -2.77 2.05
CA GLU A 74 0.40 -2.33 3.45
C GLU A 74 1.29 -1.12 3.69
N VAL A 75 0.75 -0.16 4.46
CA VAL A 75 1.51 0.96 5.00
C VAL A 75 1.15 1.08 6.46
N ASP A 76 2.14 1.39 7.29
CA ASP A 76 1.90 1.61 8.70
C ASP A 76 2.82 2.69 9.25
N TRP A 77 2.47 3.14 10.42
CA TRP A 77 3.28 4.07 11.21
C TRP A 77 3.03 3.78 12.68
N ALA A 78 4.06 3.88 13.48
CA ALA A 78 3.94 3.67 14.91
C ALA A 78 4.87 4.59 15.67
N ASP A 79 4.40 5.04 16.83
CA ASP A 79 5.20 5.79 17.78
C ASP A 79 5.38 4.90 19.03
N PRO A 80 6.59 4.38 19.26
CA PRO A 80 6.82 3.50 20.40
C PRO A 80 6.73 4.21 21.76
N ASP A 81 6.92 5.52 21.80
CA ASP A 81 6.84 6.27 23.05
C ASP A 81 5.41 6.40 23.55
N THR A 82 4.48 6.71 22.65
CA THR A 82 3.06 6.81 22.98
C THR A 82 2.34 5.48 22.82
N ARG A 83 2.96 4.49 22.17
CA ARG A 83 2.36 3.21 21.82
C ARG A 83 1.09 3.39 21.01
N THR A 84 1.11 4.36 20.12
CA THR A 84 0.04 4.62 19.15
C THR A 84 0.54 4.32 17.75
N GLY A 85 -0.37 4.17 16.83
CA GLY A 85 -0.02 3.93 15.45
C GLY A 85 -1.23 3.59 14.62
N TRP A 86 -1.00 3.34 13.35
CA TRP A 86 -2.05 2.92 12.44
C TRP A 86 -1.46 2.00 11.37
N SER A 87 -2.31 1.22 10.76
CA SER A 87 -1.96 0.42 9.59
C SER A 87 -3.10 0.48 8.58
N VAL A 88 -2.74 0.42 7.32
CA VAL A 88 -3.68 0.38 6.21
C VAL A 88 -3.30 -0.79 5.30
N ILE A 89 -4.28 -1.60 4.94
CA ILE A 89 -4.09 -2.72 4.02
C ILE A 89 -5.03 -2.52 2.84
N VAL A 90 -4.45 -2.59 1.64
CA VAL A 90 -5.18 -2.51 0.38
C VAL A 90 -5.05 -3.87 -0.31
N ARG A 91 -6.19 -4.51 -0.57
CA ARG A 91 -6.25 -5.76 -1.33
C ARG A 91 -6.91 -5.49 -2.65
N GLY A 92 -6.36 -6.02 -3.71
CA GLY A 92 -6.96 -5.83 -5.01
C GLY A 92 -6.16 -6.52 -6.11
N SER A 93 -6.57 -6.23 -7.34
CA SER A 93 -5.91 -6.75 -8.53
C SER A 93 -4.93 -5.72 -9.06
N SER A 94 -3.75 -6.19 -9.41
CA SER A 94 -2.74 -5.33 -10.00
C SER A 94 -2.77 -5.45 -11.52
N ARG A 95 -2.40 -4.38 -12.18
CA ARG A 95 -2.20 -4.37 -13.62
C ARG A 95 -1.18 -3.32 -14.02
N GLN A 96 -0.64 -3.50 -15.20
CA GLN A 96 0.27 -2.52 -15.77
C GLN A 96 -0.54 -1.36 -16.35
N TRP A 97 -0.08 -0.16 -16.11
CA TRP A 97 -0.72 1.07 -16.56
C TRP A 97 0.15 1.75 -17.61
N ASP A 98 -0.49 2.53 -18.47
CA ASP A 98 0.23 3.41 -19.38
C ASP A 98 0.95 4.48 -18.56
N PRO A 99 2.28 4.63 -18.70
CA PRO A 99 3.01 5.65 -17.97
C PRO A 99 2.66 7.09 -18.37
N ALA A 100 2.00 7.28 -19.51
CA ALA A 100 1.64 8.63 -19.97
C ALA A 100 0.73 9.31 -18.95
N GLY A 101 1.04 10.55 -18.60
CA GLY A 101 0.29 11.28 -17.59
C GLY A 101 0.80 11.10 -16.17
N PHE A 102 1.68 10.15 -15.94
CA PHE A 102 2.24 9.88 -14.61
C PHE A 102 3.74 10.18 -14.52
N ARG A 103 4.34 10.61 -15.61
CA ARG A 103 5.77 10.97 -15.60
C ARG A 103 5.99 12.16 -14.67
N GLY A 104 7.04 12.10 -13.86
CA GLY A 104 7.29 13.10 -12.84
C GLY A 104 6.62 12.82 -11.49
N LYS A 105 5.79 11.79 -11.41
CA LYS A 105 5.30 11.31 -10.11
C LYS A 105 6.42 10.64 -9.34
N PRO A 106 6.31 10.55 -7.99
CA PRO A 106 7.37 10.00 -7.17
C PRO A 106 7.86 8.67 -7.68
N ALA A 107 9.17 8.57 -7.92
CA ALA A 107 9.83 7.36 -8.35
C ALA A 107 10.55 6.73 -7.16
N ALA A 108 11.10 5.54 -7.39
CA ALA A 108 11.89 4.88 -6.37
C ALA A 108 13.08 5.75 -5.94
N TRP A 109 13.49 5.63 -4.69
CA TRP A 109 14.63 6.36 -4.14
C TRP A 109 15.97 5.86 -4.67
N THR A 110 15.94 4.79 -5.46
CA THR A 110 17.14 4.28 -6.12
C THR A 110 17.33 4.97 -7.46
N ASN A 111 18.57 4.98 -7.96
CA ASN A 111 18.91 5.60 -9.25
C ASN A 111 18.59 4.69 -10.44
N SER A 112 18.02 3.52 -10.23
CA SER A 112 17.72 2.60 -11.31
C SER A 112 16.50 3.09 -12.12
N VAL A 113 16.54 2.84 -13.43
CA VAL A 113 15.42 3.15 -14.31
C VAL A 113 14.30 2.15 -14.05
N LYS A 114 13.08 2.66 -13.83
CA LYS A 114 11.90 1.83 -13.57
C LYS A 114 10.82 2.23 -14.57
N PRO A 115 10.83 1.60 -15.76
CA PRO A 115 9.95 2.03 -16.85
C PRO A 115 8.51 1.53 -16.75
N PHE A 116 8.23 0.57 -15.88
CA PHE A 116 6.90 -0.04 -15.81
C PHE A 116 6.12 0.55 -14.65
N LEU A 117 4.88 0.92 -14.94
CA LEU A 117 3.96 1.44 -13.94
C LEU A 117 2.93 0.37 -13.60
N ILE A 118 2.85 0.00 -12.35
CA ILE A 118 1.88 -0.95 -11.83
C ILE A 118 0.89 -0.22 -10.95
N GLY A 119 -0.39 -0.52 -11.12
CA GLY A 119 -1.44 0.03 -10.28
C GLY A 119 -2.30 -1.05 -9.69
N ILE A 120 -2.76 -0.83 -8.47
CA ILE A 120 -3.66 -1.74 -7.77
C ILE A 120 -5.05 -1.14 -7.83
N ASP A 121 -6.00 -1.90 -8.39
CA ASP A 121 -7.42 -1.57 -8.33
C ASP A 121 -7.97 -2.17 -7.04
N PRO A 122 -8.32 -1.35 -6.03
CA PRO A 122 -8.69 -1.88 -4.73
C PRO A 122 -10.03 -2.63 -4.78
N VAL A 123 -10.06 -3.79 -4.14
CA VAL A 123 -11.28 -4.53 -3.86
C VAL A 123 -11.68 -4.32 -2.42
N GLU A 124 -10.70 -4.25 -1.52
CA GLU A 124 -10.94 -4.05 -0.10
C GLU A 124 -9.85 -3.15 0.46
N VAL A 125 -10.25 -2.15 1.24
CA VAL A 125 -9.33 -1.26 1.95
C VAL A 125 -9.72 -1.29 3.41
N THR A 126 -8.80 -1.72 4.26
CA THR A 126 -9.04 -1.80 5.70
C THR A 126 -7.94 -1.06 6.45
N GLY A 127 -8.28 -0.54 7.62
CA GLY A 127 -7.30 0.11 8.45
C GLY A 127 -7.66 -0.01 9.91
N ARG A 128 -6.63 0.14 10.74
CA ARG A 128 -6.75 0.09 12.19
C ARG A 128 -5.87 1.15 12.82
N ARG A 129 -6.34 1.69 13.93
CA ARG A 129 -5.58 2.65 14.72
C ARG A 129 -5.47 2.13 16.15
N ILE A 130 -4.26 2.20 16.68
CA ILE A 130 -4.02 1.91 18.11
C ILE A 130 -4.23 3.19 18.86
N LEU A 131 -5.18 3.17 19.79
CA LEU A 131 -5.55 4.33 20.57
C LEU A 131 -4.62 4.50 21.76
N PRO A 132 -4.41 5.75 22.23
CA PRO A 132 -3.63 5.96 23.44
C PRO A 132 -4.26 5.23 24.61
N ARG A 133 -3.42 4.71 25.50
CA ARG A 133 -3.91 4.13 26.75
C ARG A 133 -4.47 5.21 27.65
N SER A 134 -5.64 4.95 28.22
CA SER A 134 -6.20 5.82 29.23
C SER A 134 -5.58 5.47 30.59
N GLY A 135 -5.22 6.45 31.32
CA GLY A 135 -4.75 6.30 32.68
C GLY A 135 -3.30 6.39 32.90
#